data_cb7e4368c79edebdb12b8f513bd20940
#
_entry.id   cb7e4368c79edebdb12b8f513bd20940
#
_cell.length_a   1.000
_cell.length_b   1.000
_cell.length_c   1.000
_cell.angle_alpha   90.00
_cell.angle_beta   90.00
_cell.angle_gamma   90.00
#
_symmetry.space_group_name_H-M   'P 1'
#
loop_
_entity.id
_entity.type
_entity.pdbx_description
1 polymer ?
#
loop_
_entity_poly.entity_id
_entity_poly.type
_entity_poly.pdbx_seq_one_letter_code
_entity_poly.pdbx_strand_id
1 'polypeptide(L)'
;MMQIRELKDYVLFDLETTGLSPDTDAIIEISALKVIGGEVVDEFSTLVNPCMHIPYMASSVNGITDDMVQDSPKIDEALRAFAAFIGDSILVGHNIRNFDLRFIQRDAVNILGKPIPNEYVDTLAVARRYLPELSSRSLEALAYHYSISYDGAHRALADCHINKKVYDCLMKEMASPSEAAKALKTCPKCGNIMKKRSGIYGEFWGCSGYPDCRYTEDC
;
A
#
# COMPACT_ATOMS: atom_id res chain seq x y z
N MET A 1 -9.41 8.79 -1.52
CA MET A 1 -8.04 8.84 -2.09
C MET A 1 -7.61 10.29 -2.16
N MET A 2 -6.48 10.58 -1.55
CA MET A 2 -5.94 11.94 -1.48
C MET A 2 -5.21 12.33 -2.77
N GLN A 3 -5.12 13.63 -3.04
CA GLN A 3 -4.26 14.14 -4.10
C GLN A 3 -2.80 13.79 -3.78
N ILE A 4 -2.05 13.27 -4.76
CA ILE A 4 -0.62 12.94 -4.59
C ILE A 4 0.12 14.23 -4.22
N ARG A 5 0.69 14.28 -3.01
CA ARG A 5 1.50 15.37 -2.45
C ARG A 5 2.55 14.81 -1.51
N GLU A 6 3.63 15.53 -1.29
CA GLU A 6 4.59 15.19 -0.24
C GLU A 6 3.91 15.27 1.14
N LEU A 7 4.10 14.23 1.93
CA LEU A 7 3.65 14.16 3.31
C LEU A 7 4.86 14.16 4.23
N LYS A 8 4.77 14.86 5.35
CA LYS A 8 5.76 14.84 6.41
C LYS A 8 5.31 14.00 7.61
N ASP A 9 3.98 13.92 7.79
CA ASP A 9 3.35 13.19 8.89
C ASP A 9 2.38 12.17 8.30
N TYR A 10 2.66 10.88 8.55
CA TYR A 10 1.86 9.76 8.03
C TYR A 10 2.19 8.46 8.78
N VAL A 11 1.39 7.44 8.57
CA VAL A 11 1.72 6.06 8.95
C VAL A 11 1.90 5.23 7.68
N LEU A 12 3.07 4.63 7.52
CA LEU A 12 3.33 3.67 6.47
C LEU A 12 3.11 2.28 7.04
N PHE A 13 2.37 1.41 6.32
CA PHE A 13 2.13 0.05 6.78
C PHE A 13 2.15 -0.97 5.65
N ASP A 14 2.34 -2.22 6.03
CA ASP A 14 2.37 -3.38 5.17
C ASP A 14 1.82 -4.60 5.91
N LEU A 15 1.32 -5.60 5.16
CA LEU A 15 0.73 -6.82 5.67
C LEU A 15 1.38 -8.06 5.08
N GLU A 16 1.52 -9.10 5.91
CA GLU A 16 1.66 -10.47 5.40
C GLU A 16 0.34 -11.21 5.57
N THR A 17 0.03 -12.07 4.60
CA THR A 17 -1.25 -12.78 4.54
C THR A 17 -1.07 -14.25 4.16
N THR A 18 -2.10 -15.06 4.40
CA THR A 18 -2.10 -16.48 3.99
C THR A 18 -2.29 -16.67 2.48
N GLY A 19 -2.63 -15.59 1.75
CA GLY A 19 -2.83 -15.59 0.30
C GLY A 19 -3.31 -14.24 -0.20
N LEU A 20 -3.78 -14.17 -1.46
CA LEU A 20 -4.02 -12.91 -2.16
C LEU A 20 -5.48 -12.42 -2.13
N SER A 21 -6.41 -13.26 -1.67
CA SER A 21 -7.84 -12.96 -1.69
C SER A 21 -8.35 -12.53 -0.32
N PRO A 22 -8.77 -11.29 -0.13
CA PRO A 22 -9.36 -10.87 1.14
C PRO A 22 -10.66 -11.60 1.49
N ASP A 23 -11.30 -12.32 0.55
CA ASP A 23 -12.53 -13.07 0.79
C ASP A 23 -12.26 -14.42 1.48
N THR A 24 -11.08 -15.01 1.26
CA THR A 24 -10.72 -16.37 1.74
C THR A 24 -9.48 -16.41 2.60
N ASP A 25 -8.61 -15.43 2.48
CA ASP A 25 -7.30 -15.41 3.14
C ASP A 25 -7.30 -14.48 4.38
N ALA A 26 -6.35 -14.70 5.26
CA ALA A 26 -6.25 -14.00 6.54
C ALA A 26 -4.93 -13.23 6.66
N ILE A 27 -4.92 -12.18 7.46
CA ILE A 27 -3.72 -11.46 7.87
C ILE A 27 -2.94 -12.32 8.88
N ILE A 28 -1.62 -12.40 8.70
CA ILE A 28 -0.68 -13.12 9.59
C ILE A 28 0.43 -12.24 10.17
N GLU A 29 0.65 -11.04 9.61
CA GLU A 29 1.50 -10.01 10.20
C GLU A 29 0.95 -8.62 9.84
N ILE A 30 1.01 -7.68 10.79
CA ILE A 30 0.73 -6.26 10.56
C ILE A 30 1.94 -5.49 11.05
N SER A 31 2.55 -4.69 10.19
CA SER A 31 3.63 -3.78 10.59
C SER A 31 3.40 -2.37 10.09
N ALA A 32 3.83 -1.40 10.86
CA ALA A 32 3.69 0.00 10.51
C ALA A 32 4.79 0.87 11.09
N LEU A 33 5.12 1.96 10.38
CA LEU A 33 6.04 3.01 10.80
C LEU A 33 5.26 4.32 10.96
N LYS A 34 5.35 4.94 12.13
CA LYS A 34 4.86 6.29 12.33
C LYS A 34 5.94 7.30 11.96
N VAL A 35 5.63 8.15 11.01
CA VAL A 35 6.54 9.18 10.48
C VAL A 35 6.01 10.54 10.87
N ILE A 36 6.86 11.36 11.50
CA ILE A 36 6.57 12.75 11.86
C ILE A 36 7.74 13.63 11.41
N GLY A 37 7.44 14.70 10.71
CA GLY A 37 8.48 15.58 10.14
C GLY A 37 9.36 14.91 9.09
N GLY A 38 8.93 13.76 8.55
CA GLY A 38 9.71 12.95 7.61
C GLY A 38 10.58 11.88 8.27
N GLU A 39 10.69 11.84 9.61
CA GLU A 39 11.49 10.86 10.36
C GLU A 39 10.60 9.80 11.00
N VAL A 40 11.10 8.56 11.08
CA VAL A 40 10.42 7.46 11.79
C VAL A 40 10.54 7.72 13.28
N VAL A 41 9.42 7.86 13.98
CA VAL A 41 9.36 8.16 15.41
C VAL A 41 8.82 7.00 16.23
N ASP A 42 8.10 6.05 15.61
CA ASP A 42 7.53 4.90 16.30
C ASP A 42 7.27 3.76 15.31
N GLU A 43 7.25 2.53 15.82
CA GLU A 43 7.05 1.30 15.04
C GLU A 43 6.01 0.41 15.70
N PHE A 44 5.17 -0.19 14.89
CA PHE A 44 4.22 -1.21 15.28
C PHE A 44 4.52 -2.48 14.47
N SER A 45 4.60 -3.61 15.13
CA SER A 45 4.70 -4.91 14.45
C SER A 45 4.10 -6.00 15.31
N THR A 46 3.24 -6.82 14.73
CA THR A 46 2.66 -7.97 15.40
C THR A 46 2.40 -9.09 14.41
N LEU A 47 2.76 -10.31 14.78
CA LEU A 47 2.21 -11.51 14.15
C LEU A 47 0.75 -11.64 14.55
N VAL A 48 -0.04 -12.31 13.71
CA VAL A 48 -1.48 -12.52 13.90
C VAL A 48 -1.80 -14.00 13.72
N ASN A 49 -2.48 -14.59 14.70
CA ASN A 49 -3.00 -15.95 14.57
C ASN A 49 -4.22 -15.94 13.63
N PRO A 50 -4.11 -16.51 12.42
CA PRO A 50 -5.20 -16.50 11.46
C PRO A 50 -6.34 -17.49 11.81
N CYS A 51 -6.16 -18.33 12.85
CA CYS A 51 -7.05 -19.43 13.18
C CYS A 51 -7.30 -20.41 12.01
N MET A 52 -6.37 -20.51 11.07
CA MET A 52 -6.38 -21.42 9.93
C MET A 52 -4.94 -21.79 9.56
N HIS A 53 -4.77 -22.89 8.83
CA HIS A 53 -3.47 -23.29 8.32
C HIS A 53 -2.91 -22.26 7.33
N ILE A 54 -1.62 -21.93 7.48
CA ILE A 54 -0.88 -21.08 6.54
C ILE A 54 -0.39 -21.92 5.38
N PRO A 55 -0.86 -21.70 4.14
CA PRO A 55 -0.43 -22.47 2.99
C PRO A 55 1.09 -22.35 2.75
N TYR A 56 1.70 -23.46 2.34
CA TYR A 56 3.14 -23.48 2.01
C TYR A 56 3.57 -22.35 1.06
N MET A 57 2.73 -22.02 0.09
CA MET A 57 3.04 -20.94 -0.86
C MET A 57 3.19 -19.58 -0.15
N ALA A 58 2.41 -19.29 0.88
CA ALA A 58 2.55 -18.08 1.66
C ALA A 58 3.82 -18.14 2.53
N SER A 59 4.00 -19.23 3.29
CA SER A 59 5.19 -19.42 4.13
C SER A 59 6.50 -19.40 3.33
N SER A 60 6.50 -19.89 2.07
CA SER A 60 7.68 -19.84 1.22
C SER A 60 8.08 -18.43 0.78
N VAL A 61 7.15 -17.47 0.83
CA VAL A 61 7.38 -16.07 0.49
C VAL A 61 7.79 -15.28 1.74
N ASN A 62 6.97 -15.32 2.80
CA ASN A 62 7.14 -14.46 3.97
C ASN A 62 7.85 -15.14 5.16
N GLY A 63 8.10 -16.45 5.08
CA GLY A 63 8.77 -17.23 6.13
C GLY A 63 7.94 -17.47 7.40
N ILE A 64 6.66 -17.04 7.42
CA ILE A 64 5.78 -17.20 8.58
C ILE A 64 5.13 -18.57 8.54
N THR A 65 5.22 -19.32 9.64
CA THR A 65 4.68 -20.67 9.78
C THR A 65 3.60 -20.73 10.85
N ASP A 66 2.80 -21.80 10.85
CA ASP A 66 1.75 -22.01 11.85
C ASP A 66 2.29 -21.96 13.29
N ASP A 67 3.47 -22.53 13.54
CA ASP A 67 4.11 -22.53 14.87
C ASP A 67 4.47 -21.13 15.35
N MET A 68 4.80 -20.21 14.42
CA MET A 68 5.18 -18.83 14.77
C MET A 68 3.96 -18.00 15.21
N VAL A 69 2.78 -18.33 14.73
CA VAL A 69 1.56 -17.52 14.97
C VAL A 69 0.61 -18.13 16.00
N GLN A 70 0.83 -19.38 16.44
CA GLN A 70 -0.10 -20.09 17.30
C GLN A 70 -0.45 -19.37 18.61
N ASP A 71 0.53 -18.69 19.21
CA ASP A 71 0.39 -17.93 20.46
C ASP A 71 0.28 -16.42 20.23
N SER A 72 0.17 -15.98 18.96
CA SER A 72 0.01 -14.58 18.61
C SER A 72 -1.42 -14.11 18.84
N PRO A 73 -1.66 -12.78 19.01
CA PRO A 73 -3.00 -12.23 19.11
C PRO A 73 -3.82 -12.58 17.88
N LYS A 74 -5.12 -12.74 18.06
CA LYS A 74 -6.03 -12.88 16.93
C LYS A 74 -6.29 -11.53 16.27
N ILE A 75 -6.89 -11.57 15.08
CA ILE A 75 -7.10 -10.38 14.25
C ILE A 75 -7.92 -9.28 14.97
N ASP A 76 -8.84 -9.64 15.85
CA ASP A 76 -9.64 -8.66 16.59
C ASP A 76 -8.80 -7.81 17.57
N GLU A 77 -7.84 -8.43 18.25
CA GLU A 77 -6.90 -7.74 19.14
C GLU A 77 -5.86 -6.95 18.34
N ALA A 78 -5.23 -7.60 17.36
CA ALA A 78 -4.21 -6.99 16.51
C ALA A 78 -4.74 -5.76 15.75
N LEU A 79 -5.95 -5.87 15.18
CA LEU A 79 -6.57 -4.77 14.43
C LEU A 79 -6.94 -3.58 15.34
N ARG A 80 -7.41 -3.84 16.56
CA ARG A 80 -7.70 -2.75 17.52
C ARG A 80 -6.43 -2.03 17.92
N ALA A 81 -5.33 -2.74 18.17
CA ALA A 81 -4.04 -2.16 18.45
C ALA A 81 -3.51 -1.35 17.26
N PHE A 82 -3.59 -1.91 16.05
CA PHE A 82 -3.24 -1.22 14.81
C PHE A 82 -4.10 0.05 14.60
N ALA A 83 -5.41 -0.03 14.79
CA ALA A 83 -6.31 1.12 14.66
C ALA A 83 -5.98 2.24 15.66
N ALA A 84 -5.59 1.87 16.89
CA ALA A 84 -5.11 2.84 17.88
C ALA A 84 -3.77 3.49 17.48
N PHE A 85 -2.84 2.69 16.91
CA PHE A 85 -1.54 3.17 16.44
C PHE A 85 -1.66 4.18 15.28
N ILE A 86 -2.49 3.88 14.28
CA ILE A 86 -2.67 4.76 13.11
C ILE A 86 -3.45 6.02 13.43
N GLY A 87 -4.40 5.99 14.38
CA GLY A 87 -5.28 7.12 14.69
C GLY A 87 -5.90 7.72 13.43
N ASP A 88 -5.84 9.06 13.31
CA ASP A 88 -6.35 9.81 12.15
C ASP A 88 -5.25 10.07 11.07
N SER A 89 -4.11 9.38 11.15
CA SER A 89 -2.99 9.60 10.24
C SER A 89 -3.35 9.24 8.80
N ILE A 90 -2.71 9.92 7.83
CA ILE A 90 -2.74 9.48 6.44
C ILE A 90 -1.93 8.19 6.33
N LEU A 91 -2.48 7.20 5.63
CA LEU A 91 -1.83 5.92 5.43
C LEU A 91 -0.99 5.93 4.15
N VAL A 92 0.18 5.31 4.20
CA VAL A 92 1.05 5.12 3.04
C VAL A 92 1.36 3.63 2.91
N GLY A 93 1.42 3.10 1.69
CA GLY A 93 1.82 1.72 1.44
C GLY A 93 2.01 1.46 -0.05
N HIS A 94 2.63 0.33 -0.39
CA HIS A 94 2.89 -0.05 -1.77
C HIS A 94 1.78 -0.96 -2.30
N ASN A 95 1.06 -0.55 -3.34
CA ASN A 95 -0.14 -1.24 -3.83
C ASN A 95 -1.24 -1.38 -2.74
N ILE A 96 -1.14 -0.57 -1.73
CA ILE A 96 -1.97 -0.57 -0.52
C ILE A 96 -3.47 -0.60 -0.82
N ARG A 97 -3.88 0.12 -1.86
CA ARG A 97 -5.27 0.20 -2.30
C ARG A 97 -5.85 -1.13 -2.73
N ASN A 98 -5.08 -1.90 -3.52
CA ASN A 98 -5.59 -3.11 -4.14
C ASN A 98 -5.33 -4.36 -3.30
N PHE A 99 -4.49 -4.24 -2.27
CA PHE A 99 -4.13 -5.35 -1.41
C PHE A 99 -4.41 -5.04 0.06
N ASP A 100 -3.53 -4.38 0.78
CA ASP A 100 -3.56 -4.23 2.24
C ASP A 100 -4.88 -3.63 2.76
N LEU A 101 -5.33 -2.54 2.16
CA LEU A 101 -6.58 -1.90 2.57
C LEU A 101 -7.81 -2.79 2.36
N ARG A 102 -7.79 -3.72 1.44
CA ARG A 102 -8.91 -4.65 1.25
C ARG A 102 -9.05 -5.60 2.43
N PHE A 103 -7.93 -6.13 2.94
CA PHE A 103 -7.92 -6.97 4.14
C PHE A 103 -8.31 -6.16 5.37
N ILE A 104 -7.65 -5.03 5.60
CA ILE A 104 -7.93 -4.16 6.75
C ILE A 104 -9.39 -3.68 6.76
N GLN A 105 -9.95 -3.27 5.64
CA GLN A 105 -11.33 -2.79 5.57
C GLN A 105 -12.36 -3.89 5.82
N ARG A 106 -12.13 -5.10 5.28
CA ARG A 106 -12.97 -6.27 5.58
C ARG A 106 -13.01 -6.53 7.09
N ASP A 107 -11.84 -6.62 7.70
CA ASP A 107 -11.73 -6.96 9.13
C ASP A 107 -12.22 -5.80 10.01
N ALA A 108 -11.99 -4.54 9.62
CA ALA A 108 -12.51 -3.39 10.33
C ALA A 108 -14.05 -3.36 10.34
N VAL A 109 -14.70 -3.63 9.21
CA VAL A 109 -16.17 -3.72 9.16
C VAL A 109 -16.68 -4.85 10.05
N ASN A 110 -16.04 -6.02 10.01
CA ASN A 110 -16.46 -7.20 10.78
C ASN A 110 -16.23 -7.03 12.30
N ILE A 111 -15.13 -6.39 12.71
CA ILE A 111 -14.68 -6.33 14.11
C ILE A 111 -15.06 -5.01 14.79
N LEU A 112 -14.92 -3.89 14.06
CA LEU A 112 -15.17 -2.54 14.58
C LEU A 112 -16.56 -2.01 14.19
N GLY A 113 -17.30 -2.72 13.33
CA GLY A 113 -18.60 -2.32 12.82
C GLY A 113 -18.58 -1.17 11.82
N LYS A 114 -17.40 -0.73 11.42
CA LYS A 114 -17.19 0.37 10.46
C LYS A 114 -15.84 0.26 9.77
N PRO A 115 -15.71 0.79 8.54
CA PRO A 115 -14.42 0.87 7.86
C PRO A 115 -13.48 1.86 8.56
N ILE A 116 -12.18 1.70 8.35
CA ILE A 116 -11.15 2.70 8.72
C ILE A 116 -11.28 3.89 7.76
N PRO A 117 -11.51 5.12 8.28
CA PRO A 117 -11.82 6.29 7.45
C PRO A 117 -10.57 6.98 6.88
N ASN A 118 -9.38 6.51 7.22
CA ASN A 118 -8.12 7.16 6.92
C ASN A 118 -7.93 7.40 5.42
N GLU A 119 -7.49 8.60 5.06
CA GLU A 119 -6.97 8.85 3.72
C GLU A 119 -5.69 8.08 3.47
N TYR A 120 -5.36 7.82 2.21
CA TYR A 120 -4.16 7.06 1.88
C TYR A 120 -3.45 7.56 0.62
N VAL A 121 -2.15 7.27 0.55
CA VAL A 121 -1.27 7.43 -0.62
C VAL A 121 -0.71 6.05 -1.00
N ASP A 122 -0.88 5.68 -2.25
CA ASP A 122 -0.36 4.43 -2.81
C ASP A 122 0.94 4.71 -3.57
N THR A 123 2.08 4.23 -3.05
CA THR A 123 3.40 4.47 -3.66
C THR A 123 3.53 3.85 -5.04
N LEU A 124 2.81 2.76 -5.35
CA LEU A 124 2.74 2.21 -6.70
C LEU A 124 2.06 3.18 -7.68
N ALA A 125 1.02 3.90 -7.24
CA ALA A 125 0.36 4.91 -8.06
C ALA A 125 1.28 6.10 -8.32
N VAL A 126 2.04 6.53 -7.30
CA VAL A 126 3.08 7.57 -7.43
C VAL A 126 4.15 7.13 -8.42
N ALA A 127 4.70 5.91 -8.26
CA ALA A 127 5.71 5.37 -9.15
C ALA A 127 5.23 5.27 -10.61
N ARG A 128 3.98 4.85 -10.83
CA ARG A 128 3.39 4.81 -12.18
C ARG A 128 3.33 6.18 -12.84
N ARG A 129 3.15 7.23 -12.07
CA ARG A 129 3.06 8.59 -12.57
C ARG A 129 4.43 9.21 -12.85
N TYR A 130 5.39 9.02 -11.95
CA TYR A 130 6.67 9.75 -12.02
C TYR A 130 7.81 8.94 -12.62
N LEU A 131 7.65 7.62 -12.75
CA LEU A 131 8.61 6.71 -13.38
C LEU A 131 7.95 5.92 -14.53
N PRO A 132 7.41 6.59 -15.55
CA PRO A 132 6.71 5.91 -16.65
C PRO A 132 7.61 4.99 -17.46
N GLU A 133 8.91 5.21 -17.46
CA GLU A 133 9.92 4.48 -18.24
C GLU A 133 10.24 3.09 -17.64
N LEU A 134 9.98 2.87 -16.35
CA LEU A 134 10.28 1.60 -15.72
C LEU A 134 9.33 0.50 -16.23
N SER A 135 9.88 -0.66 -16.54
CA SER A 135 9.11 -1.84 -16.95
C SER A 135 8.33 -2.45 -15.78
N SER A 136 8.92 -2.49 -14.59
CA SER A 136 8.31 -2.93 -13.34
C SER A 136 8.36 -1.82 -12.29
N ARG A 137 7.36 -1.77 -11.44
CA ARG A 137 7.25 -0.85 -10.31
C ARG A 137 6.82 -1.60 -9.04
N SER A 138 7.21 -2.90 -8.94
CA SER A 138 7.13 -3.61 -7.67
C SER A 138 8.05 -2.94 -6.65
N LEU A 139 7.81 -3.15 -5.36
CA LEU A 139 8.66 -2.58 -4.30
C LEU A 139 10.13 -2.98 -4.50
N GLU A 140 10.38 -4.25 -4.85
CA GLU A 140 11.70 -4.77 -5.21
C GLU A 140 12.34 -4.02 -6.39
N ALA A 141 11.59 -3.84 -7.49
CA ALA A 141 12.08 -3.13 -8.68
C ALA A 141 12.41 -1.66 -8.37
N LEU A 142 11.61 -1.00 -7.53
CA LEU A 142 11.86 0.36 -7.07
C LEU A 142 13.05 0.43 -6.13
N ALA A 143 13.19 -0.52 -5.20
CA ALA A 143 14.36 -0.60 -4.33
C ALA A 143 15.64 -0.76 -5.15
N TYR A 144 15.63 -1.67 -6.13
CA TYR A 144 16.76 -1.84 -7.07
C TYR A 144 17.06 -0.55 -7.85
N HIS A 145 16.03 0.09 -8.42
CA HIS A 145 16.18 1.34 -9.18
C HIS A 145 16.85 2.46 -8.36
N TYR A 146 16.53 2.55 -7.07
CA TYR A 146 17.10 3.55 -6.18
C TYR A 146 18.33 3.08 -5.39
N SER A 147 18.86 1.90 -5.70
CA SER A 147 20.00 1.30 -4.98
C SER A 147 19.75 1.15 -3.46
N ILE A 148 18.52 0.84 -3.10
CA ILE A 148 18.10 0.53 -1.73
C ILE A 148 18.28 -0.97 -1.53
N SER A 149 18.96 -1.41 -0.43
CA SER A 149 19.04 -2.83 -0.07
C SER A 149 17.65 -3.41 0.12
N TYR A 150 17.46 -4.61 -0.42
CA TYR A 150 16.22 -5.39 -0.31
C TYR A 150 16.41 -6.60 0.63
N ASP A 151 17.47 -6.60 1.45
CA ASP A 151 17.76 -7.65 2.42
C ASP A 151 16.70 -7.67 3.52
N GLY A 152 16.26 -8.88 3.87
CA GLY A 152 15.22 -9.07 4.89
C GLY A 152 13.79 -8.77 4.43
N ALA A 153 13.58 -8.47 3.14
CA ALA A 153 12.24 -8.33 2.55
C ALA A 153 11.36 -9.57 2.74
N HIS A 154 10.07 -9.41 2.48
CA HIS A 154 9.02 -10.39 2.75
C HIS A 154 8.78 -10.62 4.26
N ARG A 155 9.01 -9.59 5.04
CA ARG A 155 8.52 -9.39 6.40
C ARG A 155 7.98 -7.96 6.47
N ALA A 156 6.75 -7.82 6.88
CA ALA A 156 6.01 -6.55 6.76
C ALA A 156 6.78 -5.34 7.34
N LEU A 157 7.52 -5.50 8.45
CA LEU A 157 8.30 -4.39 9.01
C LEU A 157 9.49 -3.99 8.12
N ALA A 158 10.20 -4.97 7.55
CA ALA A 158 11.30 -4.70 6.63
C ALA A 158 10.79 -4.02 5.35
N ASP A 159 9.66 -4.49 4.82
CA ASP A 159 9.01 -3.90 3.64
C ASP A 159 8.51 -2.47 3.93
N CYS A 160 8.04 -2.19 5.14
CA CYS A 160 7.77 -0.82 5.61
C CYS A 160 9.02 0.07 5.52
N HIS A 161 10.16 -0.36 6.04
CA HIS A 161 11.41 0.42 5.98
C HIS A 161 11.92 0.63 4.56
N ILE A 162 11.82 -0.40 3.70
CA ILE A 162 12.17 -0.30 2.29
C ILE A 162 11.23 0.70 1.59
N ASN A 163 9.93 0.57 1.80
CA ASN A 163 8.94 1.44 1.18
C ASN A 163 9.06 2.90 1.65
N LYS A 164 9.45 3.14 2.93
CA LYS A 164 9.76 4.50 3.42
C LYS A 164 10.86 5.15 2.60
N LYS A 165 11.98 4.44 2.36
CA LYS A 165 13.09 4.94 1.54
C LYS A 165 12.66 5.16 0.08
N VAL A 166 11.88 4.22 -0.47
CA VAL A 166 11.30 4.35 -1.82
C VAL A 166 10.38 5.57 -1.91
N TYR A 167 9.51 5.78 -0.89
CA TYR A 167 8.63 6.94 -0.82
C TYR A 167 9.42 8.26 -0.85
N ASP A 168 10.50 8.37 -0.07
CA ASP A 168 11.35 9.56 -0.04
C ASP A 168 11.99 9.85 -1.42
N CYS A 169 12.41 8.80 -2.13
CA CYS A 169 12.93 8.94 -3.49
C CYS A 169 11.83 9.36 -4.48
N LEU A 170 10.64 8.77 -4.40
CA LEU A 170 9.50 9.15 -5.24
C LEU A 170 9.05 10.60 -5.00
N MET A 171 9.20 11.14 -3.79
CA MET A 171 8.91 12.56 -3.53
C MET A 171 9.90 13.48 -4.22
N LYS A 172 11.17 13.08 -4.38
CA LYS A 172 12.17 13.83 -5.19
C LYS A 172 11.81 13.80 -6.68
N GLU A 173 11.38 12.64 -7.20
CA GLU A 173 10.87 12.56 -8.59
C GLU A 173 9.65 13.45 -8.80
N MET A 174 8.76 13.51 -7.82
CA MET A 174 7.58 14.40 -7.87
C MET A 174 7.98 15.87 -7.88
N ALA A 175 9.02 16.25 -7.13
CA ALA A 175 9.52 17.63 -7.09
C ALA A 175 10.21 18.06 -8.39
N SER A 176 10.81 17.10 -9.13
CA SER A 176 11.51 17.30 -10.40
C SER A 176 11.14 16.24 -11.44
N PRO A 177 9.90 16.24 -11.98
CA PRO A 177 9.43 15.20 -12.87
C PRO A 177 10.21 15.15 -14.18
N SER A 178 10.49 13.93 -14.69
CA SER A 178 11.06 13.71 -16.02
C SER A 178 10.14 14.25 -17.13
N GLU A 179 10.67 14.48 -18.33
CA GLU A 179 9.86 14.92 -19.48
C GLU A 179 8.78 13.87 -19.83
N ALA A 180 9.08 12.59 -19.70
CA ALA A 180 8.10 11.52 -19.90
C ALA A 180 6.98 11.57 -18.86
N ALA A 181 7.29 11.85 -17.59
CA ALA A 181 6.29 12.01 -16.54
C ALA A 181 5.41 13.27 -16.75
N LYS A 182 6.00 14.37 -17.24
CA LYS A 182 5.27 15.60 -17.58
C LYS A 182 4.31 15.40 -18.76
N ALA A 183 4.68 14.55 -19.72
CA ALA A 183 3.85 14.24 -20.90
C ALA A 183 2.61 13.37 -20.58
N LEU A 184 2.52 12.75 -19.40
CA LEU A 184 1.38 11.93 -19.03
C LEU A 184 0.13 12.77 -18.80
N LYS A 185 -0.98 12.36 -19.43
CA LYS A 185 -2.31 12.89 -19.10
C LYS A 185 -2.71 12.47 -17.69
N THR A 186 -2.97 13.43 -16.83
CA THR A 186 -3.30 13.21 -15.42
C THR A 186 -4.73 13.60 -15.10
N CYS A 187 -5.34 12.89 -14.15
CA CYS A 187 -6.68 13.15 -13.67
C CYS A 187 -6.73 14.46 -12.87
N PRO A 188 -7.59 15.44 -13.22
CA PRO A 188 -7.68 16.71 -12.50
C PRO A 188 -8.23 16.56 -11.07
N LYS A 189 -8.94 15.43 -10.77
CA LYS A 189 -9.52 15.19 -9.44
C LYS A 189 -8.53 14.59 -8.45
N CYS A 190 -7.71 13.62 -8.88
CA CYS A 190 -6.87 12.86 -7.93
C CYS A 190 -5.40 12.77 -8.35
N GLY A 191 -5.02 13.34 -9.50
CA GLY A 191 -3.65 13.35 -9.98
C GLY A 191 -3.12 12.03 -10.55
N ASN A 192 -3.88 10.92 -10.51
CA ASN A 192 -3.46 9.68 -11.14
C ASN A 192 -3.45 9.80 -12.67
N ILE A 193 -2.70 8.91 -13.32
CA ILE A 193 -2.66 8.87 -14.79
C ILE A 193 -4.03 8.56 -15.37
N MET A 194 -4.32 9.17 -16.51
CA MET A 194 -5.48 8.82 -17.34
C MET A 194 -5.08 7.73 -18.33
N LYS A 195 -5.98 6.78 -18.59
CA LYS A 195 -5.78 5.70 -19.57
C LYS A 195 -6.91 5.72 -20.58
N LYS A 196 -6.57 5.55 -21.85
CA LYS A 196 -7.58 5.31 -22.88
C LYS A 196 -8.29 3.98 -22.60
N ARG A 197 -9.60 3.99 -22.69
CA ARG A 197 -10.47 2.83 -22.48
C ARG A 197 -11.53 2.82 -23.57
N SER A 198 -12.01 1.65 -23.95
CA SER A 198 -13.12 1.47 -24.88
C SER A 198 -14.39 1.17 -24.10
N GLY A 199 -15.46 1.89 -24.38
CA GLY A 199 -16.79 1.71 -23.84
C GLY A 199 -17.83 1.49 -24.96
N ILE A 200 -19.08 1.31 -24.58
CA ILE A 200 -20.19 1.09 -25.53
C ILE A 200 -20.46 2.29 -26.45
N TYR A 201 -20.01 3.49 -26.04
CA TYR A 201 -20.19 4.73 -26.79
C TYR A 201 -18.90 5.21 -27.48
N GLY A 202 -17.82 4.42 -27.46
CA GLY A 202 -16.54 4.77 -28.05
C GLY A 202 -15.38 4.81 -27.06
N GLU A 203 -14.26 5.39 -27.49
CA GLU A 203 -13.09 5.57 -26.64
C GLU A 203 -13.25 6.77 -25.70
N PHE A 204 -12.71 6.62 -24.48
CA PHE A 204 -12.68 7.69 -23.50
C PHE A 204 -11.41 7.59 -22.63
N TRP A 205 -11.04 8.70 -22.02
CA TRP A 205 -10.01 8.71 -20.98
C TRP A 205 -10.63 8.37 -19.62
N GLY A 206 -10.18 7.30 -18.98
CA GLY A 206 -10.60 6.89 -17.66
C GLY A 206 -9.47 7.02 -16.64
N CYS A 207 -9.77 7.55 -15.45
CA CYS A 207 -8.82 7.62 -14.36
C CYS A 207 -8.35 6.22 -13.94
N SER A 208 -7.04 6.04 -13.75
CA SER A 208 -6.48 4.78 -13.22
C SER A 208 -6.78 4.59 -11.72
N GLY A 209 -7.27 5.63 -11.06
CA GLY A 209 -7.76 5.59 -9.69
C GLY A 209 -9.17 5.00 -9.51
N TYR A 210 -9.79 4.43 -10.55
CA TYR A 210 -11.07 3.72 -10.42
C TYR A 210 -10.92 2.48 -9.50
N PRO A 211 -11.91 2.16 -8.64
CA PRO A 211 -13.24 2.77 -8.51
C PRO A 211 -13.31 4.00 -7.60
N ASP A 212 -12.27 4.38 -6.85
CA ASP A 212 -12.32 5.51 -5.89
C ASP A 212 -12.40 6.85 -6.62
N CYS A 213 -11.72 6.98 -7.75
CA CYS A 213 -11.87 8.11 -8.64
C CYS A 213 -12.53 7.67 -9.94
N ARG A 214 -13.75 8.15 -10.16
CA ARG A 214 -14.56 7.82 -11.35
C ARG A 214 -14.50 8.88 -12.43
N TYR A 215 -13.47 9.74 -12.42
CA TYR A 215 -13.34 10.79 -13.43
C TYR A 215 -13.09 10.18 -14.81
N THR A 216 -13.85 10.65 -15.78
CA THR A 216 -13.71 10.32 -17.19
C THR A 216 -13.73 11.60 -18.03
N GLU A 217 -13.18 11.56 -19.23
CA GLU A 217 -13.14 12.63 -20.20
C GLU A 217 -13.21 12.01 -21.60
N ASP A 218 -13.91 12.65 -22.53
CA ASP A 218 -14.03 12.22 -23.92
C ASP A 218 -12.66 12.32 -24.64
N CYS A 219 -12.46 11.48 -25.70
CA CYS A 219 -11.22 11.48 -26.49
C CYS A 219 -11.18 12.61 -27.51
#